data_ccd3b74b8d2e6b08c299adf908530f98
#
_entry.id   ccd3b74b8d2e6b08c299adf908530f98
#
_cell.length_a   1.000
_cell.length_b   1.000
_cell.length_c   1.000
_cell.angle_alpha   90.00
_cell.angle_beta   90.00
_cell.angle_gamma   90.00
#
_symmetry.space_group_name_H-M   'P 1'
#
loop_
_entity.id
_entity.type
_entity.pdbx_description
1 polymer ?
#
loop_
_entity_poly.entity_id
_entity_poly.type
_entity_poly.pdbx_seq_one_letter_code
_entity_poly.pdbx_strand_id
1 'polypeptide(L)'
;LFPTGFDGNAVRNALARIHSAEFPEKPLGVRALPWNENLELLVVDGFKNAAEALSYRDAMRRNAELRKMLPADRTSYLPVTVANFSHLYRSKDEAAYRAFVQRHYGSP
;
A
#
# COMPACT_ATOMS: atom_id res chain seq x y z
N LEU A 1 1.35 -4.49 1.32
CA LEU A 1 1.49 -5.91 1.72
C LEU A 1 1.66 -6.01 3.22
N PHE A 2 0.95 -6.90 3.85
CA PHE A 2 1.07 -7.17 5.27
C PHE A 2 0.82 -8.66 5.55
N PRO A 3 1.31 -9.20 6.70
CA PRO A 3 1.19 -10.63 6.98
C PRO A 3 -0.25 -11.11 7.08
N THR A 4 -0.50 -12.33 6.63
CA THR A 4 -1.77 -13.02 6.83
C THR A 4 -1.99 -13.23 8.34
N GLY A 5 -3.23 -13.13 8.78
CA GLY A 5 -3.58 -13.22 10.20
C GLY A 5 -4.01 -11.90 10.80
N PHE A 6 -3.71 -10.79 10.14
CA PHE A 6 -4.28 -9.49 10.49
C PHE A 6 -5.62 -9.33 9.76
N ASP A 7 -6.56 -8.68 10.40
CA ASP A 7 -7.91 -8.52 9.83
C ASP A 7 -7.89 -7.54 8.66
N GLY A 8 -7.90 -8.06 7.44
CA GLY A 8 -7.88 -7.26 6.21
C GLY A 8 -9.10 -6.35 6.08
N ASN A 9 -10.26 -6.77 6.57
CA ASN A 9 -11.46 -5.92 6.56
C ASN A 9 -11.32 -4.74 7.52
N ALA A 10 -10.73 -4.96 8.69
CA ALA A 10 -10.47 -3.88 9.63
C ALA A 10 -9.47 -2.87 9.06
N VAL A 11 -8.42 -3.33 8.40
CA VAL A 11 -7.45 -2.46 7.73
C VAL A 11 -8.13 -1.66 6.62
N ARG A 12 -8.93 -2.32 5.79
CA ARG A 12 -9.66 -1.69 4.70
C ARG A 12 -10.61 -0.60 5.21
N ASN A 13 -11.32 -0.88 6.30
CA ASN A 13 -12.23 0.08 6.92
C ASN A 13 -11.47 1.26 7.51
N ALA A 14 -10.31 1.00 8.13
CA ALA A 14 -9.45 2.06 8.64
C ALA A 14 -8.95 2.97 7.52
N LEU A 15 -8.53 2.40 6.39
CA LEU A 15 -8.13 3.18 5.23
C LEU A 15 -9.27 4.04 4.70
N ALA A 16 -10.49 3.51 4.64
CA ALA A 16 -11.65 4.28 4.20
C ALA A 16 -11.90 5.49 5.11
N ARG A 17 -11.79 5.30 6.43
CA ARG A 17 -11.93 6.42 7.39
C ARG A 17 -10.84 7.46 7.21
N ILE A 18 -9.61 7.02 7.04
CA ILE A 18 -8.46 7.92 6.83
C ILE A 18 -8.64 8.71 5.54
N HIS A 19 -9.07 8.06 4.47
CA HIS A 19 -9.31 8.74 3.19
C HIS A 19 -10.38 9.82 3.32
N SER A 20 -11.45 9.54 4.04
CA SER A 20 -12.52 10.52 4.26
C SER A 20 -12.06 11.70 5.10
N ALA A 21 -11.18 11.48 6.06
CA ALA A 21 -10.69 12.51 6.96
C ALA A 21 -9.57 13.35 6.37
N GLU A 22 -8.60 12.71 5.70
CA GLU A 22 -7.38 13.37 5.24
C GLU A 22 -7.35 13.67 3.74
N PHE A 23 -8.14 12.93 2.95
CA PHE A 23 -8.18 13.09 1.49
C PHE A 23 -9.61 13.17 0.97
N PRO A 24 -10.46 14.06 1.52
CA PRO A 24 -11.90 14.06 1.20
C PRO A 24 -12.22 14.40 -0.26
N GLU A 25 -11.32 15.08 -0.96
CA GLU A 25 -11.53 15.50 -2.33
C GLU A 25 -10.93 14.52 -3.36
N LYS A 26 -10.26 13.47 -2.89
CA LYS A 26 -9.62 12.50 -3.79
C LYS A 26 -10.45 11.23 -3.88
N PRO A 27 -10.74 10.76 -5.10
CA PRO A 27 -11.51 9.53 -5.28
C PRO A 27 -10.63 8.30 -5.12
N LEU A 28 -10.08 8.08 -3.93
CA LEU A 28 -9.21 6.95 -3.67
C LEU A 28 -10.01 5.67 -3.49
N GLY A 29 -9.64 4.63 -4.25
CA GLY A 29 -10.24 3.32 -4.14
C GLY A 29 -9.33 2.36 -3.39
N VAL A 30 -9.92 1.36 -2.73
CA VAL A 30 -9.19 0.31 -2.03
C VAL A 30 -9.70 -1.04 -2.51
N ARG A 31 -8.79 -1.90 -2.97
CA ARG A 31 -9.11 -3.26 -3.40
C ARG A 31 -8.25 -4.27 -2.67
N ALA A 32 -8.88 -5.34 -2.20
CA ALA A 32 -8.15 -6.46 -1.62
C ALA A 32 -7.92 -7.52 -2.69
N LEU A 33 -6.68 -7.97 -2.83
CA LEU A 33 -6.31 -9.01 -3.79
C LEU A 33 -5.47 -10.08 -3.10
N PRO A 34 -5.58 -11.35 -3.50
CA PRO A 34 -4.72 -12.39 -2.96
C PRO A 34 -3.28 -12.18 -3.41
N TRP A 35 -2.33 -12.38 -2.49
CA TRP A 35 -0.91 -12.32 -2.83
C TRP A 35 -0.27 -13.70 -2.73
N ASN A 36 -0.22 -14.26 -1.53
CA ASN A 36 0.23 -15.63 -1.30
C ASN A 36 -0.27 -16.12 0.06
N GLU A 37 0.20 -17.26 0.54
CA GLU A 37 -0.27 -17.86 1.80
C GLU A 37 0.12 -17.03 3.03
N ASN A 38 1.18 -16.24 2.92
CA ASN A 38 1.75 -15.54 4.07
C ASN A 38 1.49 -14.03 4.07
N LEU A 39 1.08 -13.46 2.94
CA LEU A 39 0.91 -12.03 2.78
C LEU A 39 -0.45 -11.69 2.15
N GLU A 40 -1.02 -10.59 2.60
CA GLU A 40 -2.22 -10.00 2.01
C GLU A 40 -1.87 -8.69 1.33
N LEU A 41 -2.58 -8.38 0.24
CA LEU A 41 -2.38 -7.19 -0.56
C LEU A 41 -3.62 -6.31 -0.54
N LEU A 42 -3.43 -5.03 -0.22
CA LEU A 42 -4.42 -4.00 -0.48
C LEU A 42 -3.84 -3.02 -1.50
N VAL A 43 -4.64 -2.73 -2.52
CA VAL A 43 -4.26 -1.79 -3.58
C VAL A 43 -5.07 -0.52 -3.41
N VAL A 44 -4.36 0.61 -3.32
CA VAL A 44 -5.00 1.93 -3.28
C VAL A 44 -4.73 2.62 -4.60
N ASP A 45 -5.79 3.06 -5.28
CA ASP A 45 -5.69 3.74 -6.57
C ASP A 45 -6.39 5.10 -6.55
N GLY A 46 -6.26 5.85 -7.65
CA GLY A 46 -6.85 7.17 -7.79
C GLY A 46 -5.84 8.31 -7.73
N PHE A 47 -4.54 8.00 -7.72
CA PHE A 47 -3.50 9.03 -7.72
C PHE A 47 -3.26 9.55 -9.12
N LYS A 48 -3.03 10.87 -9.22
CA LYS A 48 -2.78 11.52 -10.51
C LYS A 48 -1.37 11.30 -11.02
N ASN A 49 -0.41 11.13 -10.11
CA ASN A 49 1.01 11.01 -10.46
C ASN A 49 1.78 10.34 -9.32
N ALA A 50 3.08 10.11 -9.56
CA ALA A 50 3.95 9.46 -8.58
C ALA A 50 4.09 10.29 -7.29
N ALA A 51 4.13 11.62 -7.41
CA ALA A 51 4.29 12.48 -6.25
C ALA A 51 3.12 12.32 -5.27
N GLU A 52 1.89 12.22 -5.77
CA GLU A 52 0.72 11.97 -4.91
C GLU A 52 0.80 10.61 -4.23
N ALA A 53 1.19 9.58 -4.97
CA ALA A 53 1.32 8.24 -4.41
C ALA A 53 2.40 8.18 -3.32
N LEU A 54 3.52 8.84 -3.53
CA LEU A 54 4.60 8.90 -2.55
C LEU A 54 4.20 9.67 -1.28
N SER A 55 3.49 10.79 -1.44
CA SER A 55 2.96 11.54 -0.30
C SER A 55 1.98 10.71 0.51
N TYR A 56 1.11 9.97 -0.17
CA TYR A 56 0.16 9.06 0.48
C TYR A 56 0.91 7.95 1.24
N ARG A 57 1.90 7.34 0.62
CA ARG A 57 2.73 6.32 1.28
C ARG A 57 3.31 6.83 2.58
N ASP A 58 3.91 8.01 2.54
CA ASP A 58 4.55 8.59 3.72
C ASP A 58 3.53 8.92 4.82
N ALA A 59 2.36 9.41 4.43
CA ALA A 59 1.28 9.67 5.38
C ALA A 59 0.79 8.40 6.05
N MET A 60 0.64 7.31 5.28
CA MET A 60 0.19 6.04 5.84
C MET A 60 1.23 5.43 6.78
N ARG A 61 2.51 5.54 6.45
CA ARG A 61 3.58 5.06 7.33
C ARG A 61 3.57 5.76 8.69
N ARG A 62 3.18 7.02 8.72
CA ARG A 62 3.13 7.81 9.95
C ARG A 62 1.80 7.72 10.67
N ASN A 63 0.79 7.12 10.06
CA ASN A 63 -0.55 7.07 10.63
C ASN A 63 -0.58 6.20 11.88
N ALA A 64 -0.98 6.79 13.02
CA ALA A 64 -0.97 6.11 14.30
C ALA A 64 -1.91 4.91 14.36
N GLU A 65 -3.09 5.01 13.72
CA GLU A 65 -4.05 3.92 13.70
C GLU A 65 -3.50 2.71 12.95
N LEU A 66 -2.90 2.92 11.78
CA LEU A 66 -2.30 1.84 11.00
C LEU A 66 -1.10 1.23 11.71
N ARG A 67 -0.30 2.04 12.38
CA ARG A 67 0.87 1.55 13.12
C ARG A 67 0.48 0.66 14.29
N LYS A 68 -0.72 0.85 14.85
CA LYS A 68 -1.26 -0.03 15.88
C LYS A 68 -1.82 -1.32 15.31
N MET A 69 -2.32 -1.28 14.09
CA MET A 69 -2.97 -2.42 13.46
C MET A 69 -1.99 -3.36 12.76
N LEU A 70 -0.89 -2.81 12.21
CA LEU A 70 0.02 -3.54 11.34
C LEU A 70 1.46 -3.48 11.86
N PRO A 71 2.21 -4.58 11.74
CA PRO A 71 3.62 -4.60 12.15
C PRO A 71 4.46 -3.79 11.16
N ALA A 72 5.10 -2.72 11.64
CA ALA A 72 5.85 -1.80 10.77
C ALA A 72 7.01 -2.49 10.04
N ASP A 73 7.65 -3.46 10.69
CA ASP A 73 8.80 -4.19 10.14
C ASP A 73 8.43 -5.25 9.10
N ARG A 74 7.13 -5.59 9.00
CA ARG A 74 6.66 -6.63 8.06
C ARG A 74 5.60 -6.12 7.10
N THR A 75 5.36 -4.81 7.08
CA THR A 75 4.38 -4.18 6.20
C THR A 75 5.10 -3.34 5.16
N SER A 76 4.80 -3.56 3.88
CA SER A 76 5.42 -2.84 2.77
C SER A 76 4.42 -1.88 2.13
N TYR A 77 4.87 -0.68 1.85
CA TYR A 77 4.10 0.36 1.13
C TYR A 77 4.85 0.66 -0.16
N LEU A 78 4.33 0.18 -1.28
CA LEU A 78 5.04 0.24 -2.57
C LEU A 78 4.28 1.11 -3.57
N PRO A 79 4.86 2.24 -4.02
CA PRO A 79 4.29 2.99 -5.13
C PRO A 79 4.49 2.21 -6.43
N VAL A 80 3.47 2.20 -7.30
CA VAL A 80 3.54 1.38 -8.50
C VAL A 80 2.68 2.02 -9.61
N THR A 81 3.19 1.98 -10.85
CA THR A 81 2.37 2.32 -12.01
C THR A 81 1.45 1.16 -12.35
N VAL A 82 0.37 1.44 -13.11
CA VAL A 82 -0.54 0.38 -13.54
C VAL A 82 0.21 -0.72 -14.31
N ALA A 83 1.12 -0.35 -15.20
CA ALA A 83 1.91 -1.32 -15.97
C ALA A 83 2.83 -2.15 -15.06
N ASN A 84 3.52 -1.50 -14.14
CA ASN A 84 4.41 -2.20 -13.21
C ASN A 84 3.64 -3.06 -12.22
N PHE A 85 2.42 -2.65 -11.83
CA PHE A 85 1.59 -3.47 -10.96
C PHE A 85 1.23 -4.80 -11.60
N SER A 86 0.86 -4.81 -12.88
CA SER A 86 0.55 -6.05 -13.59
C SER A 86 1.75 -7.01 -13.59
N HIS A 87 2.94 -6.47 -13.83
CA HIS A 87 4.15 -7.28 -13.80
C HIS A 87 4.45 -7.80 -12.39
N LEU A 88 4.37 -6.94 -11.39
CA LEU A 88 4.62 -7.29 -10.00
C LEU A 88 3.65 -8.38 -9.53
N TYR A 89 2.37 -8.23 -9.85
CA TYR A 89 1.34 -9.17 -9.40
C TYR A 89 1.53 -10.55 -10.03
N ARG A 90 1.97 -10.61 -11.30
CA ARG A 90 2.24 -11.88 -11.97
C ARG A 90 3.51 -12.54 -11.46
N SER A 91 4.57 -11.78 -11.26
CA SER A 91 5.86 -12.32 -10.83
C SER A 91 5.91 -12.63 -9.34
N LYS A 92 5.14 -11.89 -8.52
CA LYS A 92 5.16 -11.98 -7.07
C LYS A 92 6.54 -11.70 -6.46
N ASP A 93 7.40 -11.01 -7.20
CA ASP A 93 8.76 -10.71 -6.75
C ASP A 93 8.80 -9.35 -6.06
N GLU A 94 8.32 -9.33 -4.82
CA GLU A 94 8.27 -8.12 -4.00
C GLU A 94 9.67 -7.59 -3.71
N ALA A 95 10.65 -8.47 -3.47
CA ALA A 95 12.00 -8.05 -3.14
C ALA A 95 12.66 -7.28 -4.29
N ALA A 96 12.50 -7.75 -5.53
CA ALA A 96 13.02 -7.05 -6.70
C ALA A 96 12.33 -5.71 -6.90
N TYR A 97 11.02 -5.64 -6.70
CA TYR A 97 10.29 -4.39 -6.85
C TYR A 97 10.65 -3.40 -5.74
N ARG A 98 10.84 -3.88 -4.53
CA ARG A 98 11.28 -3.02 -3.42
C ARG A 98 12.65 -2.40 -3.71
N ALA A 99 13.58 -3.16 -4.27
CA ALA A 99 14.88 -2.64 -4.69
C ALA A 99 14.75 -1.59 -5.79
N PHE A 100 13.83 -1.81 -6.75
CA PHE A 100 13.52 -0.83 -7.79
C PHE A 100 13.00 0.48 -7.18
N VAL A 101 12.06 0.41 -6.24
CA VAL A 101 11.51 1.59 -5.58
C VAL A 101 12.60 2.36 -4.85
N GLN A 102 13.48 1.66 -4.15
CA GLN A 102 14.56 2.28 -3.42
C GLN A 102 15.51 3.05 -4.34
N ARG A 103 15.79 2.51 -5.52
CA ARG A 103 16.67 3.16 -6.50
C ARG A 103 16.04 4.39 -7.14
N HIS A 104 14.72 4.37 -7.39
CA HIS A 104 14.04 5.39 -8.18
C HIS A 104 13.28 6.41 -7.34
N TYR A 105 12.84 6.04 -6.14
CA TYR A 105 12.01 6.89 -5.28
C TYR A 105 12.57 7.06 -3.87
N GLY A 106 13.73 6.50 -3.60
CA GLY A 106 14.30 6.51 -2.26
C GLY A 106 13.74 5.39 -1.39
N SER A 107 13.82 5.54 -0.05
CA SER A 107 13.41 4.51 0.89
C SER A 107 11.96 4.09 0.67
N PRO A 108 11.71 2.79 0.49
CA PRO A 108 10.33 2.29 0.33
C PRO A 108 9.53 2.35 1.60
#